data_1242dec9c5d4c50090d69cb6bc641e1b
#
_entry.id   1242dec9c5d4c50090d69cb6bc641e1b
#
_cell.length_a   1.000
_cell.length_b   1.000
_cell.length_c   1.000
_cell.angle_alpha   90.00
_cell.angle_beta   90.00
_cell.angle_gamma   90.00
#
_symmetry.space_group_name_H-M   'P 1'
#
loop_
_entity.id
_entity.type
_entity.pdbx_description
1 polymer ?
#
loop_
_entity_poly.entity_id
_entity_poly.type
_entity_poly.pdbx_seq_one_letter_code
_entity_poly.pdbx_strand_id
1 'polypeptide(L)'
;HAAWLMHPQELSDLLLRFAGDLAALQVHTVQKLAGRASADVVLPQPDDLRFSDPVWTSEPGWSLLKQWYLFYTRHVQDALFQTPGLAPKERRRAAFWWRNWLNAMAPTNFLATNPVAQRKAVEMRGDSLRRGLEILMDDVQARTVRMTEPGDFHVGTTLATTPGAVVLRNRLLELI
;
A
#
# COMPACT_ATOMS: atom_id res chain seq x y z
N HIS A 1 -16.27 -8.16 17.24
CA HIS A 1 -15.74 -9.44 17.78
C HIS A 1 -16.85 -10.47 18.09
N ALA A 2 -18.03 -10.06 18.58
CA ALA A 2 -19.13 -10.97 18.89
C ALA A 2 -19.64 -11.75 17.64
N ALA A 3 -19.63 -11.14 16.46
CA ALA A 3 -20.12 -11.79 15.24
C ALA A 3 -19.38 -13.11 14.92
N TRP A 4 -18.06 -13.14 15.06
CA TRP A 4 -17.28 -14.35 14.84
C TRP A 4 -17.59 -15.49 15.83
N LEU A 5 -17.92 -15.15 17.08
CA LEU A 5 -18.28 -16.16 18.09
C LEU A 5 -19.64 -16.84 17.77
N MET A 6 -20.48 -16.15 17.02
CA MET A 6 -21.78 -16.69 16.57
C MET A 6 -21.65 -17.55 15.30
N HIS A 7 -20.46 -17.56 14.67
CA HIS A 7 -20.15 -18.29 13.43
C HIS A 7 -18.87 -19.12 13.59
N PRO A 8 -18.86 -20.14 14.46
CA PRO A 8 -17.65 -20.86 14.84
C PRO A 8 -16.98 -21.61 13.67
N GLN A 9 -17.76 -22.09 12.70
CA GLN A 9 -17.21 -22.76 11.51
C GLN A 9 -16.40 -21.78 10.64
N GLU A 10 -16.97 -20.61 10.34
CA GLU A 10 -16.29 -19.57 9.55
C GLU A 10 -15.03 -19.06 10.26
N LEU A 11 -15.09 -18.93 11.60
CA LEU A 11 -13.92 -18.58 12.42
C LEU A 11 -12.86 -19.67 12.34
N SER A 12 -13.25 -20.96 12.45
CA SER A 12 -12.30 -22.07 12.34
C SER A 12 -11.61 -22.10 10.98
N ASP A 13 -12.35 -21.91 9.90
CA ASP A 13 -11.81 -21.88 8.55
C ASP A 13 -10.83 -20.72 8.33
N LEU A 14 -11.14 -19.56 8.89
CA LEU A 14 -10.23 -18.41 8.85
C LEU A 14 -8.93 -18.71 9.61
N LEU A 15 -9.03 -19.26 10.82
CA LEU A 15 -7.89 -19.59 11.66
C LEU A 15 -7.02 -20.71 11.05
N LEU A 16 -7.63 -21.73 10.44
CA LEU A 16 -6.90 -22.81 9.79
C LEU A 16 -6.12 -22.30 8.56
N ARG A 17 -6.73 -21.44 7.74
CA ARG A 17 -6.03 -20.79 6.63
C ARG A 17 -4.87 -19.92 7.12
N PHE A 18 -5.12 -19.11 8.13
CA PHE A 18 -4.07 -18.29 8.75
C PHE A 18 -2.91 -19.15 9.26
N ALA A 19 -3.19 -20.23 9.98
CA ALA A 19 -2.18 -21.14 10.52
C ALA A 19 -1.39 -21.85 9.41
N GLY A 20 -2.07 -22.30 8.34
CA GLY A 20 -1.43 -22.90 7.17
C GLY A 20 -0.48 -21.95 6.45
N ASP A 21 -0.95 -20.75 6.14
CA ASP A 21 -0.14 -19.72 5.49
C ASP A 21 1.02 -19.24 6.39
N LEU A 22 0.80 -19.16 7.71
CA LEU A 22 1.86 -18.84 8.67
C LEU A 22 2.94 -19.94 8.70
N ALA A 23 2.54 -21.21 8.71
CA ALA A 23 3.49 -22.32 8.66
C ALA A 23 4.32 -22.29 7.34
N ALA A 24 3.68 -22.03 6.21
CA ALA A 24 4.36 -21.87 4.93
C ALA A 24 5.36 -20.70 4.96
N LEU A 25 4.97 -19.57 5.56
CA LEU A 25 5.84 -18.40 5.71
C LEU A 25 7.03 -18.69 6.63
N GLN A 26 6.83 -19.47 7.70
CA GLN A 26 7.94 -19.90 8.57
C GLN A 26 8.93 -20.80 7.83
N VAL A 27 8.44 -21.77 7.04
CA VAL A 27 9.30 -22.62 6.19
C VAL A 27 10.07 -21.78 5.19
N HIS A 28 9.40 -20.85 4.48
CA HIS A 28 10.04 -19.91 3.57
C HIS A 28 11.14 -19.10 4.28
N THR A 29 10.85 -18.59 5.48
CA THR A 29 11.79 -17.82 6.30
C THR A 29 13.06 -18.64 6.60
N VAL A 30 12.89 -19.87 7.09
CA VAL A 30 14.02 -20.76 7.41
C VAL A 30 14.85 -21.06 6.16
N GLN A 31 14.20 -21.36 5.03
CA GLN A 31 14.89 -21.65 3.77
C GLN A 31 15.71 -20.44 3.28
N LYS A 32 15.11 -19.24 3.30
CA LYS A 32 15.81 -18.01 2.89
C LYS A 32 17.00 -17.69 3.80
N LEU A 33 16.85 -17.82 5.12
CA LEU A 33 17.96 -17.61 6.06
C LEU A 33 19.07 -18.66 5.91
N ALA A 34 18.73 -19.88 5.50
CA ALA A 34 19.69 -20.92 5.18
C ALA A 34 20.32 -20.77 3.78
N GLY A 35 20.08 -19.67 3.07
CA GLY A 35 20.60 -19.43 1.71
C GLY A 35 19.98 -20.32 0.63
N ARG A 36 18.84 -20.96 0.91
CA ARG A 36 18.14 -21.82 -0.05
C ARG A 36 17.14 -21.02 -0.88
N ALA A 37 16.96 -21.44 -2.13
CA ALA A 37 15.90 -20.92 -2.97
C ALA A 37 14.53 -21.30 -2.37
N SER A 38 13.64 -20.30 -2.26
CA SER A 38 12.28 -20.50 -1.82
C SER A 38 11.37 -19.53 -2.56
N ALA A 39 10.28 -20.06 -3.11
CA ALA A 39 9.27 -19.23 -3.76
C ALA A 39 8.51 -18.36 -2.73
N ASP A 40 8.03 -17.20 -3.18
CA ASP A 40 7.20 -16.33 -2.38
C ASP A 40 5.90 -17.05 -1.96
N VAL A 41 5.52 -16.93 -0.69
CA VAL A 41 4.28 -17.52 -0.15
C VAL A 41 3.08 -16.64 -0.49
N VAL A 42 3.27 -15.33 -0.41
CA VAL A 42 2.24 -14.34 -0.76
C VAL A 42 2.79 -13.46 -1.88
N LEU A 43 2.12 -13.49 -3.03
CA LEU A 43 2.45 -12.64 -4.16
C LEU A 43 1.77 -11.27 -4.01
N PRO A 44 2.46 -10.17 -4.38
CA PRO A 44 1.81 -8.87 -4.51
C PRO A 44 0.73 -8.93 -5.61
N GLN A 45 -0.24 -8.01 -5.56
CA GLN A 45 -1.20 -7.86 -6.64
C GLN A 45 -0.47 -7.52 -7.95
N PRO A 46 -0.97 -7.93 -9.12
CA PRO A 46 -0.30 -7.70 -10.41
C PRO A 46 -0.03 -6.22 -10.73
N ASP A 47 -0.82 -5.32 -10.18
CA ASP A 47 -0.70 -3.86 -10.31
C ASP A 47 0.10 -3.21 -9.17
N ASP A 48 0.56 -3.99 -8.19
CA ASP A 48 1.39 -3.51 -7.09
C ASP A 48 2.88 -3.45 -7.48
N LEU A 49 3.28 -2.34 -8.07
CA LEU A 49 4.65 -2.11 -8.51
C LEU A 49 5.64 -1.77 -7.38
N ARG A 50 5.18 -1.63 -6.13
CA ARG A 50 6.04 -1.26 -4.99
C ARG A 50 7.18 -2.26 -4.75
N PHE A 51 6.97 -3.52 -5.09
CA PHE A 51 7.90 -4.63 -4.89
C PHE A 51 8.49 -5.17 -6.20
N SER A 52 8.45 -4.39 -7.29
CA SER A 52 8.92 -4.80 -8.62
C SER A 52 10.44 -4.88 -8.74
N ASP A 53 11.19 -4.15 -7.91
CA ASP A 53 12.65 -4.20 -7.93
C ASP A 53 13.16 -5.58 -7.48
N PRO A 54 14.13 -6.19 -8.21
CA PRO A 54 14.64 -7.52 -7.89
C PRO A 54 15.17 -7.68 -6.47
N VAL A 55 15.62 -6.62 -5.82
CA VAL A 55 16.14 -6.64 -4.45
C VAL A 55 15.14 -7.21 -3.44
N TRP A 56 13.84 -7.01 -3.69
CA TRP A 56 12.76 -7.54 -2.85
C TRP A 56 12.59 -9.06 -2.94
N THR A 57 13.33 -9.71 -3.84
CA THR A 57 13.28 -11.18 -4.02
C THR A 57 14.65 -11.82 -3.85
N SER A 58 15.72 -11.15 -4.35
CA SER A 58 17.09 -11.68 -4.30
C SER A 58 17.69 -11.64 -2.90
N GLU A 59 17.45 -10.54 -2.15
CA GLU A 59 18.05 -10.34 -0.84
C GLU A 59 17.16 -10.93 0.28
N PRO A 60 17.67 -11.87 1.09
CA PRO A 60 16.86 -12.59 2.08
C PRO A 60 16.10 -11.66 3.04
N GLY A 61 16.76 -10.65 3.60
CA GLY A 61 16.15 -9.73 4.57
C GLY A 61 14.98 -8.94 3.98
N TRP A 62 15.15 -8.40 2.77
CA TRP A 62 14.11 -7.64 2.09
C TRP A 62 12.98 -8.54 1.59
N SER A 63 13.32 -9.74 1.12
CA SER A 63 12.32 -10.75 0.74
C SER A 63 11.43 -11.12 1.94
N LEU A 64 12.00 -11.35 3.11
CA LEU A 64 11.25 -11.66 4.32
C LEU A 64 10.37 -10.49 4.77
N LEU A 65 10.88 -9.26 4.76
CA LEU A 65 10.11 -8.08 5.11
C LEU A 65 8.90 -7.90 4.18
N LYS A 66 9.10 -8.06 2.85
CA LYS A 66 8.01 -8.08 1.86
C LYS A 66 6.98 -9.15 2.19
N GLN A 67 7.41 -10.38 2.42
CA GLN A 67 6.53 -11.52 2.66
C GLN A 67 5.70 -11.34 3.94
N TRP A 68 6.30 -10.87 5.03
CA TRP A 68 5.57 -10.58 6.27
C TRP A 68 4.55 -9.44 6.09
N TYR A 69 4.90 -8.40 5.37
CA TYR A 69 3.97 -7.31 5.07
C TYR A 69 2.78 -7.80 4.22
N LEU A 70 3.04 -8.53 3.14
CA LEU A 70 1.99 -9.06 2.26
C LEU A 70 1.11 -10.08 2.99
N PHE A 71 1.69 -10.96 3.80
CA PHE A 71 0.98 -11.90 4.64
C PHE A 71 0.01 -11.17 5.59
N TYR A 72 0.52 -10.20 6.33
CA TYR A 72 -0.30 -9.44 7.27
C TYR A 72 -1.43 -8.68 6.56
N THR A 73 -1.13 -7.98 5.48
CA THR A 73 -2.13 -7.21 4.73
C THR A 73 -3.22 -8.09 4.15
N ARG A 74 -2.87 -9.25 3.61
CA ARG A 74 -3.82 -10.24 3.08
C ARG A 74 -4.76 -10.73 4.18
N HIS A 75 -4.22 -11.21 5.29
CA HIS A 75 -5.05 -11.78 6.36
C HIS A 75 -5.95 -10.76 7.05
N VAL A 76 -5.50 -9.51 7.22
CA VAL A 76 -6.35 -8.43 7.74
C VAL A 76 -7.51 -8.14 6.78
N GLN A 77 -7.25 -8.10 5.48
CA GLN A 77 -8.29 -7.88 4.47
C GLN A 77 -9.27 -9.06 4.42
N ASP A 78 -8.76 -10.29 4.40
CA ASP A 78 -9.59 -11.50 4.38
C ASP A 78 -10.49 -11.58 5.63
N ALA A 79 -9.96 -11.33 6.81
CA ALA A 79 -10.73 -11.29 8.04
C ALA A 79 -11.84 -10.23 8.00
N LEU A 80 -11.54 -9.05 7.45
CA LEU A 80 -12.53 -7.99 7.30
C LEU A 80 -13.64 -8.38 6.31
N PHE A 81 -13.25 -8.88 5.12
CA PHE A 81 -14.23 -9.25 4.09
C PHE A 81 -15.07 -10.45 4.45
N GLN A 82 -14.56 -11.37 5.25
CA GLN A 82 -15.25 -12.56 5.71
C GLN A 82 -16.02 -12.34 7.03
N THR A 83 -15.95 -11.13 7.63
CA THR A 83 -16.67 -10.88 8.91
C THR A 83 -18.17 -11.11 8.74
N PRO A 84 -18.76 -12.05 9.48
CA PRO A 84 -20.18 -12.37 9.41
C PRO A 84 -21.05 -11.20 9.85
N GLY A 85 -22.22 -11.06 9.23
CA GLY A 85 -23.22 -10.04 9.62
C GLY A 85 -22.83 -8.57 9.36
N LEU A 86 -21.66 -8.31 8.76
CA LEU A 86 -21.27 -6.95 8.42
C LEU A 86 -21.98 -6.49 7.14
N ALA A 87 -22.76 -5.40 7.24
CA ALA A 87 -23.48 -4.86 6.10
C ALA A 87 -22.50 -4.45 4.97
N PRO A 88 -22.88 -4.62 3.68
CA PRO A 88 -21.99 -4.34 2.54
C PRO A 88 -21.42 -2.92 2.53
N LYS A 89 -22.20 -1.92 2.97
CA LYS A 89 -21.76 -0.52 3.06
C LYS A 89 -20.67 -0.34 4.13
N GLU A 90 -20.87 -0.91 5.29
CA GLU A 90 -19.91 -0.86 6.40
C GLU A 90 -18.62 -1.59 6.07
N ARG A 91 -18.74 -2.76 5.44
CA ARG A 91 -17.60 -3.55 4.95
C ARG A 91 -16.75 -2.74 3.98
N ARG A 92 -17.36 -2.09 2.97
CA ARG A 92 -16.62 -1.22 2.02
C ARG A 92 -15.95 -0.05 2.71
N ARG A 93 -16.65 0.59 3.67
CA ARG A 93 -16.08 1.70 4.45
C ARG A 93 -14.88 1.27 5.30
N ALA A 94 -15.00 0.15 6.00
CA ALA A 94 -13.92 -0.41 6.79
C ALA A 94 -12.75 -0.84 5.90
N ALA A 95 -13.02 -1.52 4.77
CA ALA A 95 -12.00 -1.91 3.80
C ALA A 95 -11.23 -0.71 3.24
N PHE A 96 -11.91 0.41 2.95
CA PHE A 96 -11.27 1.64 2.50
C PHE A 96 -10.26 2.15 3.54
N TRP A 97 -10.68 2.32 4.79
CA TRP A 97 -9.81 2.82 5.85
C TRP A 97 -8.64 1.89 6.15
N TRP A 98 -8.89 0.58 6.26
CA TRP A 98 -7.85 -0.40 6.49
C TRP A 98 -6.86 -0.47 5.33
N ARG A 99 -7.32 -0.42 4.11
CA ARG A 99 -6.43 -0.39 2.94
C ARG A 99 -5.52 0.83 2.96
N ASN A 100 -6.06 2.02 3.24
CA ASN A 100 -5.24 3.23 3.34
C ASN A 100 -4.21 3.13 4.46
N TRP A 101 -4.62 2.62 5.63
CA TRP A 101 -3.70 2.43 6.75
C TRP A 101 -2.61 1.41 6.43
N LEU A 102 -2.97 0.24 5.90
CA LEU A 102 -2.01 -0.79 5.49
C LEU A 102 -1.04 -0.27 4.43
N ASN A 103 -1.52 0.49 3.44
CA ASN A 103 -0.67 1.12 2.43
C ASN A 103 0.27 2.16 3.03
N ALA A 104 -0.19 2.96 3.99
CA ALA A 104 0.66 3.92 4.70
C ALA A 104 1.78 3.24 5.49
N MET A 105 1.52 2.02 6.02
CA MET A 105 2.50 1.22 6.75
C MET A 105 3.38 0.33 5.85
N ALA A 106 3.27 0.45 4.53
CA ALA A 106 4.10 -0.33 3.61
C ALA A 106 5.60 -0.06 3.84
N PRO A 107 6.45 -1.09 3.86
CA PRO A 107 7.89 -0.92 4.07
C PRO A 107 8.55 -0.04 3.00
N THR A 108 7.95 0.06 1.83
CA THR A 108 8.41 0.93 0.74
C THR A 108 8.26 2.43 1.03
N ASN A 109 7.50 2.82 2.06
CA ASN A 109 7.29 4.23 2.41
C ASN A 109 8.36 4.80 3.35
N PHE A 110 9.20 3.94 3.92
CA PHE A 110 10.18 4.38 4.93
C PHE A 110 11.60 4.11 4.44
N LEU A 111 12.48 5.11 4.55
CA LEU A 111 13.88 4.97 4.14
C LEU A 111 14.56 3.76 4.77
N ALA A 112 14.34 3.52 6.05
CA ALA A 112 14.96 2.42 6.80
C ALA A 112 14.54 1.02 6.30
N THR A 113 13.39 0.91 5.66
CA THR A 113 12.81 -0.37 5.20
C THR A 113 12.62 -0.44 3.69
N ASN A 114 13.12 0.56 2.95
CA ASN A 114 13.06 0.58 1.49
C ASN A 114 14.48 0.50 0.88
N PRO A 115 14.90 -0.70 0.43
CA PRO A 115 16.25 -0.89 -0.14
C PRO A 115 16.47 -0.07 -1.42
N VAL A 116 15.43 0.18 -2.20
CA VAL A 116 15.52 0.99 -3.41
C VAL A 116 15.81 2.45 -3.07
N ALA A 117 15.12 2.99 -2.06
CA ALA A 117 15.36 4.35 -1.57
C ALA A 117 16.75 4.49 -0.94
N GLN A 118 17.21 3.48 -0.18
CA GLN A 118 18.55 3.44 0.40
C GLN A 118 19.62 3.45 -0.70
N ARG A 119 19.50 2.56 -1.69
CA ARG A 119 20.41 2.52 -2.84
C ARG A 119 20.46 3.86 -3.56
N LYS A 120 19.29 4.46 -3.82
CA LYS A 120 19.19 5.78 -4.46
C LYS A 120 19.86 6.90 -3.65
N ALA A 121 19.69 6.87 -2.32
CA ALA A 121 20.35 7.83 -1.45
C ALA A 121 21.87 7.72 -1.49
N VAL A 122 22.42 6.50 -1.55
CA VAL A 122 23.86 6.26 -1.66
C VAL A 122 24.37 6.68 -3.04
N GLU A 123 23.71 6.27 -4.13
CA GLU A 123 24.06 6.63 -5.51
C GLU A 123 24.11 8.15 -5.73
N MET A 124 23.15 8.87 -5.15
CA MET A 124 23.05 10.33 -5.22
C MET A 124 23.81 11.04 -4.10
N ARG A 125 24.64 10.34 -3.32
CA ARG A 125 25.41 10.93 -2.20
C ARG A 125 24.56 11.76 -1.24
N GLY A 126 23.33 11.33 -0.98
CA GLY A 126 22.37 12.01 -0.11
C GLY A 126 21.54 13.12 -0.76
N ASP A 127 21.79 13.48 -2.02
CA ASP A 127 21.07 14.57 -2.67
C ASP A 127 19.55 14.32 -2.81
N SER A 128 19.15 13.05 -2.99
CA SER A 128 17.74 12.68 -2.97
C SER A 128 17.06 12.97 -1.63
N LEU A 129 17.76 12.76 -0.52
CA LEU A 129 17.24 13.02 0.83
C LEU A 129 17.15 14.52 1.09
N ARG A 130 18.18 15.28 0.67
CA ARG A 130 18.19 16.74 0.79
C ARG A 130 17.00 17.35 0.04
N ARG A 131 16.78 16.97 -1.23
CA ARG A 131 15.64 17.45 -2.02
C ARG A 131 14.29 17.06 -1.41
N GLY A 132 14.17 15.82 -0.90
CA GLY A 132 12.96 15.38 -0.19
C GLY A 132 12.67 16.20 1.06
N LEU A 133 13.72 16.56 1.82
CA LEU A 133 13.58 17.44 2.99
C LEU A 133 13.18 18.85 2.59
N GLU A 134 13.76 19.42 1.53
CA GLU A 134 13.39 20.75 1.01
C GLU A 134 11.90 20.79 0.64
N ILE A 135 11.42 19.81 -0.12
CA ILE A 135 10.00 19.70 -0.49
C ILE A 135 9.12 19.60 0.77
N LEU A 136 9.49 18.76 1.73
CA LEU A 136 8.76 18.62 2.99
C LEU A 136 8.68 19.96 3.75
N MET A 137 9.78 20.69 3.84
CA MET A 137 9.82 21.99 4.53
C MET A 137 8.94 23.02 3.82
N ASP A 138 8.96 23.05 2.50
CA ASP A 138 8.09 23.90 1.69
C ASP A 138 6.60 23.59 1.91
N ASP A 139 6.22 22.30 1.94
CA ASP A 139 4.86 21.85 2.19
C ASP A 139 4.40 22.22 3.61
N VAL A 140 5.27 22.05 4.60
CA VAL A 140 4.98 22.46 5.99
C VAL A 140 4.78 23.97 6.09
N GLN A 141 5.61 24.77 5.44
CA GLN A 141 5.47 26.24 5.42
C GLN A 141 4.18 26.67 4.71
N ALA A 142 3.87 26.03 3.58
CA ALA A 142 2.65 26.28 2.82
C ALA A 142 1.38 25.72 3.51
N ARG A 143 1.52 24.89 4.55
CA ARG A 143 0.45 24.14 5.23
C ARG A 143 -0.41 23.32 4.27
N THR A 144 0.18 22.83 3.20
CA THR A 144 -0.47 22.00 2.18
C THR A 144 0.56 21.13 1.49
N VAL A 145 0.13 19.96 1.03
CA VAL A 145 0.98 19.10 0.17
C VAL A 145 0.77 19.53 -1.27
N ARG A 146 1.85 19.98 -1.91
CA ARG A 146 1.80 20.35 -3.33
C ARG A 146 1.70 19.11 -4.20
N MET A 147 0.63 19.01 -4.97
CA MET A 147 0.37 17.89 -5.88
C MET A 147 0.72 18.25 -7.34
N THR A 148 0.95 19.51 -7.63
CA THR A 148 1.26 20.03 -8.97
C THR A 148 2.25 21.20 -8.88
N GLU A 149 3.02 21.44 -9.92
CA GLU A 149 3.87 22.63 -10.02
C GLU A 149 3.01 23.89 -10.14
N PRO A 150 3.31 24.94 -9.34
CA PRO A 150 2.59 26.20 -9.43
C PRO A 150 2.83 26.87 -10.81
N GLY A 151 1.77 27.28 -11.45
CA GLY A 151 1.82 28.03 -12.70
C GLY A 151 1.68 27.21 -13.98
N ASP A 152 1.70 25.87 -13.91
CA ASP A 152 1.54 25.05 -15.11
C ASP A 152 0.08 24.89 -15.55
N PHE A 153 -0.86 25.12 -14.63
CA PHE A 153 -2.27 24.90 -14.87
C PHE A 153 -3.10 26.17 -14.65
N HIS A 154 -3.58 26.75 -15.75
CA HIS A 154 -4.47 27.93 -15.76
C HIS A 154 -5.80 27.55 -16.36
N VAL A 155 -6.88 27.67 -15.59
CA VAL A 155 -8.26 27.39 -16.07
C VAL A 155 -8.59 28.32 -17.25
N GLY A 156 -9.10 27.74 -18.33
CA GLY A 156 -9.43 28.44 -19.55
C GLY A 156 -8.26 28.67 -20.51
N THR A 157 -7.01 28.32 -20.13
CA THR A 157 -5.81 28.48 -20.98
C THR A 157 -5.11 27.15 -21.24
N THR A 158 -4.74 26.43 -20.15
CA THR A 158 -4.07 25.12 -20.23
C THR A 158 -4.91 24.00 -19.62
N LEU A 159 -5.94 24.34 -18.84
CA LEU A 159 -6.89 23.43 -18.23
C LEU A 159 -8.32 23.87 -18.54
N ALA A 160 -9.23 22.92 -18.70
CA ALA A 160 -10.65 23.17 -19.02
C ALA A 160 -10.84 24.00 -20.30
N THR A 161 -10.06 23.68 -21.33
CA THR A 161 -10.07 24.39 -22.64
C THR A 161 -11.04 23.78 -23.64
N THR A 162 -11.77 22.73 -23.27
CA THR A 162 -12.76 22.09 -24.16
C THR A 162 -13.87 23.09 -24.52
N PRO A 163 -14.09 23.39 -25.82
CA PRO A 163 -15.18 24.25 -26.21
C PRO A 163 -16.53 23.56 -25.97
N GLY A 164 -17.44 24.29 -25.35
CA GLY A 164 -18.77 23.75 -25.04
C GLY A 164 -19.60 24.68 -24.15
N ALA A 165 -20.83 24.24 -23.87
CA ALA A 165 -21.71 24.93 -22.93
C ALA A 165 -21.86 24.06 -21.66
N VAL A 166 -21.93 24.70 -20.51
CA VAL A 166 -22.22 24.00 -19.24
C VAL A 166 -23.65 23.48 -19.29
N VAL A 167 -23.83 22.16 -19.37
CA VAL A 167 -25.13 21.49 -19.43
C VAL A 167 -25.63 21.02 -18.07
N LEU A 168 -24.72 20.90 -17.10
CA LEU A 168 -25.04 20.59 -15.72
C LEU A 168 -24.03 21.29 -14.79
N ARG A 169 -24.55 21.90 -13.73
CA ARG A 169 -23.71 22.47 -12.65
C ARG A 169 -24.26 22.07 -11.29
N ASN A 170 -23.41 21.62 -10.41
CA ASN A 170 -23.71 21.47 -9.00
C ASN A 170 -22.56 22.03 -8.14
N ARG A 171 -22.59 21.81 -6.83
CA ARG A 171 -21.56 22.34 -5.91
C ARG A 171 -20.15 21.75 -6.18
N LEU A 172 -20.04 20.60 -6.81
CA LEU A 172 -18.77 19.84 -6.93
C LEU A 172 -18.23 19.82 -8.34
N LEU A 173 -19.07 19.92 -9.37
CA LEU A 173 -18.65 19.77 -10.77
C LEU A 173 -19.54 20.59 -11.74
N GLU A 174 -18.96 20.88 -12.88
CA GLU A 174 -19.64 21.36 -14.07
C GLU A 174 -19.39 20.35 -15.20
N LEU A 175 -20.45 19.98 -15.91
CA LEU A 175 -20.38 19.13 -17.11
C LEU A 175 -20.50 20.04 -18.33
N ILE A 176 -19.51 19.95 -19.23
CA ILE A 176 -19.43 20.70 -20.49
C ILE A 176 -19.69 19.74 -21.65
#